data_9d24e47b586f64d00f149edb7362ac2e
#
_entry.id   9d24e47b586f64d00f149edb7362ac2e
#
_cell.length_a   1.000
_cell.length_b   1.000
_cell.length_c   1.000
_cell.angle_alpha   90.00
_cell.angle_beta   90.00
_cell.angle_gamma   90.00
#
_symmetry.space_group_name_H-M   'P 1'
#
loop_
_entity.id
_entity.type
_entity.pdbx_description
1 polymer ?
#
loop_
_entity_poly.entity_id
_entity_poly.type
_entity_poly.pdbx_seq_one_letter_code
_entity_poly.pdbx_strand_id
1 'polypeptide(L)'
;MTRYRKLFPNEKLGTGMEEKGSMMNRTIKAAVGMVAIAAMSVGTLAACGGSSSSSDNGKGKVYFLNFKPESSDEWKKLAKDYTKETGVEVKVQTAASGTYEPTLKSEIAKSEAPTLFQVNGPVGYQNWSSYTEDMSDTEPYKQLINKDVALKDGDKAVGVPYAMETYGLIYNKDLLAKYIATDGAKIKSVDDIDNFDTLKAVADDIQAKKDQLGVKGAFTSAGFDSSSDWRFKTHLANLPLYYEFKDDNVTKQPETIKGTYLPEYKNIFDLYLKDSTTEPTQLSSKTGDDSTSEFSLGEAAFYQNGTWAWTDLQKAGMKAESVGMIPIYIGAKGEEKQGLATGSENYWC
;
A
#
# COMPACT_ATOMS: atom_id res chain seq x y z
N MET A 1 -37.85 0.17 -3.90
CA MET A 1 -37.09 1.38 -4.29
C MET A 1 -37.66 2.61 -3.59
N THR A 2 -37.64 2.74 -2.27
CA THR A 2 -38.11 4.00 -1.61
C THR A 2 -37.75 4.01 -0.11
N ARG A 3 -36.47 3.81 0.26
CA ARG A 3 -36.04 4.01 1.67
C ARG A 3 -34.58 4.45 1.91
N TYR A 4 -33.82 4.80 0.87
CA TYR A 4 -32.42 5.25 1.04
C TYR A 4 -32.19 6.76 0.79
N ARG A 5 -33.26 7.59 0.81
CA ARG A 5 -33.17 9.02 0.49
C ARG A 5 -33.14 9.96 1.70
N LYS A 6 -32.74 9.47 2.89
CA LYS A 6 -32.75 10.29 4.12
C LYS A 6 -31.41 10.48 4.83
N LEU A 7 -30.29 10.17 4.22
CA LEU A 7 -28.98 10.27 4.88
C LEU A 7 -28.04 11.37 4.37
N PHE A 8 -28.45 12.17 3.38
CA PHE A 8 -27.67 13.35 2.99
C PHE A 8 -28.62 14.53 2.77
N PRO A 9 -28.65 15.53 3.67
CA PRO A 9 -29.36 16.76 3.40
C PRO A 9 -28.63 17.54 2.28
N ASN A 10 -29.39 17.90 1.22
CA ASN A 10 -28.96 18.78 0.15
C ASN A 10 -28.62 20.16 0.72
N GLU A 11 -27.36 20.54 0.71
CA GLU A 11 -26.98 21.95 0.75
C GLU A 11 -27.11 22.53 -0.67
N LYS A 12 -28.00 23.51 -0.78
CA LYS A 12 -28.21 24.29 -1.97
C LYS A 12 -27.04 25.24 -2.19
N LEU A 13 -26.37 25.12 -3.32
CA LEU A 13 -25.53 26.16 -3.89
C LEU A 13 -26.38 27.41 -4.15
N GLY A 14 -26.22 28.42 -3.32
CA GLY A 14 -26.73 29.75 -3.51
C GLY A 14 -25.82 30.56 -4.42
N THR A 15 -26.29 30.87 -5.59
CA THR A 15 -25.75 31.93 -6.43
C THR A 15 -26.11 33.30 -5.82
N GLY A 16 -25.10 34.11 -5.55
CA GLY A 16 -25.27 35.50 -5.13
C GLY A 16 -23.98 36.27 -5.40
N MET A 17 -23.89 36.81 -6.63
CA MET A 17 -23.04 37.97 -6.90
C MET A 17 -23.64 39.20 -6.23
N GLU A 18 -22.85 39.90 -5.46
CA GLU A 18 -22.99 41.38 -5.34
C GLU A 18 -21.61 42.00 -5.12
N GLU A 19 -21.28 42.86 -6.10
CA GLU A 19 -20.18 43.82 -6.04
C GLU A 19 -20.38 44.83 -4.93
N LYS A 20 -19.32 45.19 -4.24
CA LYS A 20 -19.09 46.58 -3.82
C LYS A 20 -17.61 46.85 -3.69
N GLY A 21 -17.13 47.74 -4.51
CA GLY A 21 -15.79 48.24 -4.59
C GLY A 21 -15.39 49.14 -3.43
N SER A 22 -14.12 49.27 -3.23
CA SER A 22 -13.48 50.49 -2.74
C SER A 22 -12.03 50.57 -3.23
N MET A 23 -11.80 51.66 -3.91
CA MET A 23 -10.53 52.11 -4.50
C MET A 23 -9.45 52.31 -3.40
N MET A 24 -8.22 51.97 -3.75
CA MET A 24 -7.11 52.88 -3.47
C MET A 24 -5.97 52.73 -4.46
N ASN A 25 -5.82 53.81 -5.25
CA ASN A 25 -4.76 54.08 -6.22
C ASN A 25 -3.34 54.02 -5.57
N ARG A 26 -2.38 53.48 -6.28
CA ARG A 26 -1.09 54.17 -6.47
C ARG A 26 -0.40 53.73 -7.75
N THR A 27 -0.37 54.65 -8.65
CA THR A 27 0.36 54.73 -9.93
C THR A 27 1.87 54.73 -9.71
N ILE A 28 2.65 53.98 -10.47
CA ILE A 28 3.98 54.39 -10.93
C ILE A 28 4.14 53.99 -12.38
N LYS A 29 4.59 54.94 -13.15
CA LYS A 29 4.60 55.03 -14.62
C LYS A 29 5.80 54.30 -15.24
N ALA A 30 5.52 53.94 -16.45
CA ALA A 30 6.30 53.51 -17.59
C ALA A 30 7.69 54.15 -17.78
N ALA A 31 8.57 53.38 -18.40
CA ALA A 31 9.50 53.93 -19.42
C ALA A 31 9.76 52.88 -20.51
N VAL A 32 9.38 53.28 -21.68
CA VAL A 32 9.63 52.63 -22.98
C VAL A 32 11.06 52.99 -23.43
N GLY A 33 11.78 52.05 -24.01
CA GLY A 33 13.04 52.33 -24.69
C GLY A 33 13.36 51.24 -25.69
N MET A 34 12.90 51.45 -26.92
CA MET A 34 13.25 50.73 -28.12
C MET A 34 14.53 51.33 -28.70
N VAL A 35 15.59 50.56 -28.97
CA VAL A 35 16.59 50.87 -29.96
C VAL A 35 17.04 49.59 -30.65
N ALA A 36 16.72 49.49 -31.92
CA ALA A 36 17.28 48.53 -32.84
C ALA A 36 18.55 49.13 -33.48
N ILE A 37 19.63 48.38 -33.54
CA ILE A 37 20.71 48.58 -34.54
C ILE A 37 21.26 47.20 -34.90
N ALA A 38 21.14 46.89 -36.17
CA ALA A 38 21.79 45.78 -36.85
C ALA A 38 23.26 46.15 -37.20
N ALA A 39 24.20 45.27 -36.95
CA ALA A 39 25.47 45.25 -37.68
C ALA A 39 26.00 43.81 -37.69
N MET A 40 26.15 43.31 -38.92
CA MET A 40 26.88 42.07 -39.24
C MET A 40 28.37 42.28 -39.00
N SER A 41 29.00 41.32 -38.36
CA SER A 41 30.43 41.04 -38.59
C SER A 41 30.69 39.55 -38.33
N VAL A 42 31.20 38.94 -39.36
CA VAL A 42 31.76 37.59 -39.44
C VAL A 42 33.01 37.55 -38.54
N GLY A 43 33.03 36.62 -37.61
CA GLY A 43 34.18 36.40 -36.73
C GLY A 43 34.20 34.95 -36.25
N THR A 44 35.15 34.25 -36.72
CA THR A 44 35.59 32.87 -36.53
C THR A 44 35.42 32.26 -35.15
N LEU A 45 35.05 30.99 -35.19
CA LEU A 45 35.01 29.97 -34.14
C LEU A 45 36.12 30.03 -33.09
N ALA A 46 35.73 30.11 -31.84
CA ALA A 46 36.42 29.41 -30.76
C ALA A 46 35.32 28.96 -29.78
N ALA A 47 34.83 27.75 -29.99
CA ALA A 47 33.95 27.06 -29.08
C ALA A 47 34.75 26.62 -27.84
N CYS A 48 34.55 27.32 -26.74
CA CYS A 48 34.77 26.79 -25.40
C CYS A 48 33.47 26.85 -24.65
N GLY A 49 32.54 26.03 -25.08
CA GLY A 49 31.41 25.64 -24.29
C GLY A 49 31.86 24.58 -23.27
N GLY A 50 32.08 24.98 -22.03
CA GLY A 50 32.23 24.06 -20.93
C GLY A 50 30.93 23.29 -20.73
N SER A 51 30.70 22.26 -21.52
CA SER A 51 29.83 21.18 -21.17
C SER A 51 30.46 20.51 -19.94
N SER A 52 29.82 20.61 -18.78
CA SER A 52 30.05 19.65 -17.73
C SER A 52 29.61 18.28 -18.30
N SER A 53 30.54 17.63 -18.99
CA SER A 53 30.42 16.23 -19.32
C SER A 53 30.43 15.49 -17.99
N SER A 54 29.25 15.15 -17.45
CA SER A 54 29.12 13.97 -16.66
C SER A 54 29.78 12.88 -17.48
N SER A 55 30.86 12.29 -16.97
CA SER A 55 31.56 11.20 -17.62
C SER A 55 30.61 10.01 -17.69
N ASP A 56 29.78 9.99 -18.70
CA ASP A 56 29.03 8.78 -19.07
C ASP A 56 30.11 7.78 -19.52
N ASN A 57 30.40 6.81 -18.64
CA ASN A 57 31.37 5.75 -18.91
C ASN A 57 30.85 4.73 -19.94
N GLY A 58 29.77 5.05 -20.65
CA GLY A 58 29.15 4.20 -21.68
C GLY A 58 28.43 2.97 -21.15
N LYS A 59 28.29 2.85 -19.84
CA LYS A 59 27.68 1.68 -19.19
C LYS A 59 26.19 1.84 -18.87
N GLY A 60 25.61 3.00 -19.17
CA GLY A 60 24.23 3.34 -18.84
C GLY A 60 24.03 3.63 -17.34
N LYS A 61 22.78 3.92 -16.98
CA LYS A 61 22.34 4.23 -15.62
C LYS A 61 21.04 3.51 -15.33
N VAL A 62 20.82 3.16 -14.06
CA VAL A 62 19.55 2.63 -13.57
C VAL A 62 18.97 3.59 -12.54
N TYR A 63 17.73 3.98 -12.73
CA TYR A 63 16.95 4.67 -11.71
C TYR A 63 15.77 3.81 -11.31
N PHE A 64 15.86 3.23 -10.10
CA PHE A 64 14.79 2.43 -9.49
C PHE A 64 13.94 3.28 -8.55
N LEU A 65 12.65 3.43 -8.89
CA LEU A 65 11.66 3.98 -7.97
C LEU A 65 10.98 2.83 -7.22
N ASN A 66 11.34 2.70 -5.95
CA ASN A 66 10.94 1.59 -5.08
C ASN A 66 9.67 1.94 -4.29
N PHE A 67 8.67 1.05 -4.32
CA PHE A 67 7.41 1.16 -3.56
C PHE A 67 7.47 0.52 -2.18
N LYS A 68 8.54 -0.21 -1.86
CA LYS A 68 8.68 -1.02 -0.64
C LYS A 68 9.61 -0.34 0.38
N PRO A 69 9.06 0.51 1.28
CA PRO A 69 9.88 1.25 2.26
C PRO A 69 10.60 0.32 3.24
N GLU A 70 10.01 -0.82 3.57
CA GLU A 70 10.58 -1.82 4.47
C GLU A 70 11.91 -2.42 4.00
N SER A 71 12.20 -2.35 2.70
CA SER A 71 13.46 -2.83 2.08
C SER A 71 14.32 -1.70 1.49
N SER A 72 14.05 -0.44 1.86
CA SER A 72 14.71 0.72 1.27
C SER A 72 16.23 0.73 1.48
N ASP A 73 16.70 0.34 2.65
CA ASP A 73 18.12 0.38 2.98
C ASP A 73 18.88 -0.76 2.31
N GLU A 74 18.27 -1.92 2.19
CA GLU A 74 18.79 -3.07 1.48
C GLU A 74 18.96 -2.75 -0.01
N TRP A 75 17.97 -2.10 -0.63
CA TRP A 75 18.06 -1.67 -2.03
C TRP A 75 19.14 -0.63 -2.25
N LYS A 76 19.29 0.36 -1.35
CA LYS A 76 20.37 1.35 -1.43
C LYS A 76 21.75 0.70 -1.28
N LYS A 77 21.87 -0.29 -0.39
CA LYS A 77 23.11 -1.06 -0.22
C LYS A 77 23.43 -1.86 -1.47
N LEU A 78 22.46 -2.62 -1.99
CA LEU A 78 22.64 -3.41 -3.21
C LEU A 78 23.02 -2.52 -4.40
N ALA A 79 22.39 -1.36 -4.55
CA ALA A 79 22.73 -0.39 -5.59
C ALA A 79 24.18 0.07 -5.53
N LYS A 80 24.69 0.35 -4.33
CA LYS A 80 26.11 0.72 -4.13
C LYS A 80 27.06 -0.41 -4.46
N ASP A 81 26.72 -1.63 -4.00
CA ASP A 81 27.56 -2.82 -4.26
C ASP A 81 27.60 -3.13 -5.77
N TYR A 82 26.45 -3.09 -6.45
CA TYR A 82 26.34 -3.29 -7.88
C TYR A 82 27.11 -2.22 -8.69
N THR A 83 26.96 -0.95 -8.32
CA THR A 83 27.71 0.15 -8.96
C THR A 83 29.22 -0.05 -8.78
N LYS A 84 29.66 -0.46 -7.60
CA LYS A 84 31.09 -0.72 -7.33
C LYS A 84 31.62 -1.89 -8.16
N GLU A 85 30.84 -2.94 -8.35
CA GLU A 85 31.24 -4.13 -9.08
C GLU A 85 31.24 -3.92 -10.60
N THR A 86 30.19 -3.28 -11.12
CA THR A 86 29.95 -3.21 -12.56
C THR A 86 30.33 -1.85 -13.17
N GLY A 87 30.39 -0.80 -12.37
CA GLY A 87 30.52 0.59 -12.81
C GLY A 87 29.23 1.19 -13.39
N VAL A 88 28.10 0.48 -13.34
CA VAL A 88 26.78 1.00 -13.69
C VAL A 88 26.25 1.81 -12.52
N GLU A 89 25.92 3.08 -12.74
CA GLU A 89 25.32 3.91 -11.70
C GLU A 89 23.88 3.45 -11.43
N VAL A 90 23.56 3.20 -10.15
CA VAL A 90 22.21 2.83 -9.72
C VAL A 90 21.70 3.81 -8.66
N LYS A 91 20.67 4.57 -9.02
CA LYS A 91 19.91 5.44 -8.11
C LYS A 91 18.70 4.68 -7.60
N VAL A 92 18.49 4.68 -6.29
CA VAL A 92 17.26 4.16 -5.67
C VAL A 92 16.57 5.29 -4.92
N GLN A 93 15.31 5.53 -5.28
CA GLN A 93 14.41 6.41 -4.54
C GLN A 93 13.24 5.58 -4.04
N THR A 94 12.86 5.74 -2.78
CA THR A 94 11.72 5.04 -2.18
C THR A 94 10.59 6.02 -1.91
N ALA A 95 9.38 5.62 -2.27
CA ALA A 95 8.14 6.30 -1.91
C ALA A 95 7.14 5.26 -1.42
N ALA A 96 6.45 5.55 -0.31
CA ALA A 96 5.54 4.63 0.34
C ALA A 96 4.10 4.76 -0.17
N SER A 97 3.21 3.92 0.34
CA SER A 97 1.77 4.01 0.13
C SER A 97 1.25 5.44 0.39
N GLY A 98 0.33 5.88 -0.44
CA GLY A 98 -0.23 7.24 -0.40
C GLY A 98 0.64 8.30 -1.10
N THR A 99 1.94 8.07 -1.28
CA THR A 99 2.85 9.00 -1.96
C THR A 99 3.49 8.45 -3.21
N TYR A 100 3.45 7.13 -3.43
CA TYR A 100 4.14 6.49 -4.55
C TYR A 100 3.61 6.94 -5.92
N GLU A 101 2.31 6.84 -6.16
CA GLU A 101 1.70 7.23 -7.44
C GLU A 101 1.94 8.72 -7.80
N PRO A 102 1.74 9.69 -6.88
CA PRO A 102 2.12 11.07 -7.15
C PRO A 102 3.62 11.25 -7.43
N THR A 103 4.48 10.49 -6.74
CA THR A 103 5.93 10.52 -6.95
C THR A 103 6.28 9.96 -8.33
N LEU A 104 5.76 8.78 -8.70
CA LEU A 104 5.99 8.18 -10.01
C LEU A 104 5.56 9.13 -11.13
N LYS A 105 4.39 9.73 -11.01
CA LYS A 105 3.89 10.71 -11.97
C LYS A 105 4.82 11.92 -12.13
N SER A 106 5.39 12.39 -11.02
CA SER A 106 6.35 13.50 -11.03
C SER A 106 7.70 13.11 -11.61
N GLU A 107 8.20 11.92 -11.24
CA GLU A 107 9.54 11.46 -11.66
C GLU A 107 9.56 11.05 -13.14
N ILE A 108 8.50 10.40 -13.65
CA ILE A 108 8.43 9.94 -15.03
C ILE A 108 8.38 11.09 -16.06
N ALA A 109 7.95 12.27 -15.60
CA ALA A 109 7.91 13.48 -16.42
C ALA A 109 9.26 14.21 -16.53
N LYS A 110 10.29 13.76 -15.79
CA LYS A 110 11.61 14.37 -15.79
C LYS A 110 12.47 13.86 -16.95
N SER A 111 13.52 14.61 -17.28
CA SER A 111 14.52 14.18 -18.29
C SER A 111 15.29 12.92 -17.84
N GLU A 112 15.45 12.71 -16.55
CA GLU A 112 16.03 11.51 -15.96
C GLU A 112 14.92 10.74 -15.23
N ALA A 113 14.02 10.11 -15.98
CA ALA A 113 12.91 9.33 -15.48
C ALA A 113 13.39 7.98 -14.88
N PRO A 114 12.59 7.36 -14.00
CA PRO A 114 12.84 5.97 -13.58
C PRO A 114 12.91 5.03 -14.78
N THR A 115 13.95 4.20 -14.81
CA THR A 115 14.13 3.12 -15.80
C THR A 115 13.66 1.77 -15.26
N LEU A 116 13.37 1.70 -13.97
CA LEU A 116 12.76 0.58 -13.28
C LEU A 116 11.81 1.15 -12.22
N PHE A 117 10.57 0.75 -12.26
CA PHE A 117 9.57 1.17 -11.28
C PHE A 117 8.58 0.03 -11.00
N GLN A 118 7.73 0.21 -10.00
CA GLN A 118 6.73 -0.79 -9.64
C GLN A 118 5.32 -0.28 -9.96
N VAL A 119 4.48 -1.19 -10.41
CA VAL A 119 3.04 -0.96 -10.56
C VAL A 119 2.27 -1.86 -9.61
N ASN A 120 1.14 -1.35 -9.12
CA ASN A 120 0.26 -2.08 -8.21
C ASN A 120 -0.79 -2.85 -9.03
N GLY A 121 -0.46 -4.07 -9.41
CA GLY A 121 -1.34 -4.99 -10.11
C GLY A 121 -1.85 -4.51 -11.47
N PRO A 122 -2.94 -5.12 -11.97
CA PRO A 122 -3.51 -4.78 -13.29
C PRO A 122 -4.00 -3.33 -13.38
N VAL A 123 -4.55 -2.76 -12.30
CA VAL A 123 -5.02 -1.37 -12.29
C VAL A 123 -3.83 -0.40 -12.38
N GLY A 124 -2.77 -0.65 -11.62
CA GLY A 124 -1.54 0.13 -11.73
C GLY A 124 -0.95 0.04 -13.14
N TYR A 125 -0.92 -1.16 -13.73
CA TYR A 125 -0.46 -1.32 -15.12
C TYR A 125 -1.29 -0.49 -16.11
N GLN A 126 -2.62 -0.49 -16.01
CA GLN A 126 -3.47 0.31 -16.91
C GLN A 126 -3.10 1.81 -16.89
N ASN A 127 -2.73 2.33 -15.73
CA ASN A 127 -2.33 3.74 -15.60
C ASN A 127 -0.96 4.03 -16.23
N TRP A 128 -0.06 3.03 -16.29
CA TRP A 128 1.34 3.20 -16.67
C TRP A 128 1.76 2.41 -17.90
N SER A 129 0.82 1.74 -18.58
CA SER A 129 1.09 0.83 -19.71
C SER A 129 1.91 1.45 -20.84
N SER A 130 1.75 2.78 -21.10
CA SER A 130 2.53 3.48 -22.10
C SER A 130 4.01 3.72 -21.74
N TYR A 131 4.40 3.39 -20.52
CA TYR A 131 5.77 3.54 -20.00
C TYR A 131 6.42 2.19 -19.68
N THR A 132 5.74 1.09 -19.96
CA THR A 132 6.24 -0.28 -19.70
C THR A 132 6.69 -0.93 -20.99
N GLU A 133 7.68 -1.83 -20.86
CA GLU A 133 8.23 -2.60 -21.95
C GLU A 133 7.88 -4.09 -21.84
N ASP A 134 8.01 -4.83 -22.93
CA ASP A 134 7.88 -6.27 -22.91
C ASP A 134 9.08 -6.91 -22.20
N MET A 135 8.84 -7.51 -21.04
CA MET A 135 9.87 -8.16 -20.23
C MET A 135 10.04 -9.66 -20.52
N SER A 136 9.36 -10.20 -21.53
CA SER A 136 9.34 -11.65 -21.83
C SER A 136 10.73 -12.24 -22.07
N ASP A 137 11.66 -11.43 -22.58
CA ASP A 137 13.04 -11.82 -22.84
C ASP A 137 14.02 -11.50 -21.69
N THR A 138 13.53 -10.92 -20.61
CA THR A 138 14.38 -10.58 -19.45
C THR A 138 14.69 -11.80 -18.58
N GLU A 139 15.87 -11.80 -17.95
CA GLU A 139 16.25 -12.89 -17.03
C GLU A 139 15.31 -13.02 -15.84
N PRO A 140 14.84 -11.93 -15.17
CA PRO A 140 13.85 -12.07 -14.10
C PRO A 140 12.59 -12.82 -14.54
N TYR A 141 12.05 -12.55 -15.72
CA TYR A 141 10.89 -13.27 -16.23
C TYR A 141 11.20 -14.75 -16.54
N LYS A 142 12.36 -15.04 -17.16
CA LYS A 142 12.80 -16.40 -17.47
C LYS A 142 12.94 -17.27 -16.23
N GLN A 143 13.38 -16.69 -15.12
CA GLN A 143 13.60 -17.37 -13.83
C GLN A 143 12.30 -17.63 -13.05
N LEU A 144 11.17 -17.06 -13.44
CA LEU A 144 9.89 -17.36 -12.78
C LEU A 144 9.55 -18.84 -12.88
N ILE A 145 9.36 -19.49 -11.74
CA ILE A 145 8.93 -20.90 -11.64
C ILE A 145 7.53 -21.07 -12.24
N ASN A 146 6.62 -20.15 -11.92
CA ASN A 146 5.30 -20.06 -12.51
C ASN A 146 5.17 -18.73 -13.26
N LYS A 147 4.98 -18.80 -14.57
CA LYS A 147 4.84 -17.61 -15.42
C LYS A 147 3.44 -16.97 -15.37
N ASP A 148 2.47 -17.66 -14.78
CA ASP A 148 1.10 -17.12 -14.64
C ASP A 148 1.00 -16.05 -13.56
N VAL A 149 2.04 -15.94 -12.70
CA VAL A 149 2.11 -14.85 -11.70
C VAL A 149 2.59 -13.53 -12.30
N ALA A 150 3.13 -13.52 -13.52
CA ALA A 150 3.53 -12.29 -14.19
C ALA A 150 2.31 -11.48 -14.65
N LEU A 151 2.46 -10.17 -14.65
CA LEU A 151 1.48 -9.28 -15.24
C LEU A 151 1.59 -9.36 -16.76
N LYS A 152 0.47 -9.60 -17.43
CA LYS A 152 0.44 -9.83 -18.88
C LYS A 152 -0.48 -8.84 -19.59
N ASP A 153 -0.07 -8.44 -20.79
CA ASP A 153 -0.89 -7.74 -21.77
C ASP A 153 -0.84 -8.52 -23.09
N GLY A 154 -1.91 -9.25 -23.39
CA GLY A 154 -1.90 -10.26 -24.45
C GLY A 154 -0.84 -11.34 -24.15
N ASP A 155 0.06 -11.56 -25.10
CA ASP A 155 1.16 -12.53 -24.97
C ASP A 155 2.43 -11.96 -24.31
N LYS A 156 2.46 -10.65 -24.02
CA LYS A 156 3.62 -9.99 -23.45
C LYS A 156 3.62 -10.06 -21.93
N ALA A 157 4.78 -10.28 -21.34
CA ALA A 157 4.98 -10.07 -19.91
C ALA A 157 5.36 -8.59 -19.69
N VAL A 158 4.46 -7.84 -19.09
CA VAL A 158 4.61 -6.39 -18.88
C VAL A 158 4.97 -6.02 -17.45
N GLY A 159 5.03 -7.03 -16.56
CA GLY A 159 5.49 -6.86 -15.19
C GLY A 159 5.90 -8.19 -14.57
N VAL A 160 7.05 -8.16 -13.87
CA VAL A 160 7.55 -9.30 -13.11
C VAL A 160 7.22 -9.07 -11.63
N PRO A 161 6.60 -10.05 -10.93
CA PRO A 161 6.27 -9.86 -9.52
C PRO A 161 7.51 -9.56 -8.69
N TYR A 162 7.40 -8.55 -7.84
CA TYR A 162 8.43 -8.21 -6.87
C TYR A 162 8.64 -9.32 -5.85
N ALA A 163 7.55 -9.79 -5.25
CA ALA A 163 7.51 -10.86 -4.27
C ALA A 163 6.12 -11.49 -4.21
N MET A 164 6.06 -12.72 -3.70
CA MET A 164 4.80 -13.32 -3.25
C MET A 164 4.63 -12.97 -1.78
N GLU A 165 3.60 -12.22 -1.46
CA GLU A 165 3.31 -11.76 -0.12
C GLU A 165 2.03 -12.41 0.41
N THR A 166 1.93 -12.51 1.72
CA THR A 166 0.80 -13.13 2.40
C THR A 166 0.27 -12.18 3.47
N TYR A 167 -1.04 -12.04 3.59
CA TYR A 167 -1.66 -11.28 4.66
C TYR A 167 -2.76 -12.06 5.38
N GLY A 168 -3.01 -11.63 6.60
CA GLY A 168 -3.96 -12.26 7.52
C GLY A 168 -4.01 -11.50 8.84
N LEU A 169 -4.32 -12.22 9.90
CA LEU A 169 -4.16 -11.74 11.27
C LEU A 169 -2.84 -12.27 11.84
N ILE A 170 -1.86 -11.39 11.99
CA ILE A 170 -0.66 -11.67 12.75
C ILE A 170 -1.09 -11.73 14.23
N TYR A 171 -0.70 -12.78 14.94
CA TYR A 171 -1.02 -12.92 16.35
C TYR A 171 0.22 -13.07 17.21
N ASN A 172 0.13 -12.57 18.45
CA ASN A 172 1.16 -12.73 19.47
C ASN A 172 0.95 -14.06 20.19
N LYS A 173 1.88 -15.01 20.01
CA LYS A 173 1.79 -16.36 20.58
C LYS A 173 1.78 -16.36 22.10
N ASP A 174 2.57 -15.49 22.72
CA ASP A 174 2.69 -15.43 24.17
C ASP A 174 1.38 -14.90 24.79
N LEU A 175 0.78 -13.89 24.18
CA LEU A 175 -0.53 -13.36 24.61
C LEU A 175 -1.66 -14.38 24.41
N LEU A 176 -1.69 -15.10 23.28
CA LEU A 176 -2.70 -16.13 23.06
C LEU A 176 -2.49 -17.32 24.02
N ALA A 177 -1.26 -17.72 24.31
CA ALA A 177 -0.99 -18.76 25.32
C ALA A 177 -1.48 -18.30 26.71
N LYS A 178 -1.21 -17.04 27.08
CA LYS A 178 -1.73 -16.45 28.33
C LYS A 178 -3.25 -16.43 28.36
N TYR A 179 -3.89 -16.05 27.24
CA TYR A 179 -5.36 -16.06 27.13
C TYR A 179 -5.93 -17.47 27.28
N ILE A 180 -5.38 -18.45 26.56
CA ILE A 180 -5.81 -19.86 26.61
C ILE A 180 -5.75 -20.41 28.03
N ALA A 181 -4.80 -19.96 28.85
CA ALA A 181 -4.65 -20.36 30.24
C ALA A 181 -5.68 -19.69 31.20
N THR A 182 -6.51 -18.74 30.72
CA THR A 182 -7.53 -18.11 31.55
C THR A 182 -8.78 -18.99 31.70
N ASP A 183 -9.47 -18.87 32.82
CA ASP A 183 -10.75 -19.53 33.00
C ASP A 183 -11.76 -19.09 31.96
N GLY A 184 -12.44 -20.06 31.35
CA GLY A 184 -13.50 -19.82 30.38
C GLY A 184 -12.98 -19.32 29.02
N ALA A 185 -11.68 -19.50 28.70
CA ALA A 185 -11.14 -19.24 27.35
C ALA A 185 -11.97 -19.99 26.28
N LYS A 186 -12.17 -19.34 25.14
CA LYS A 186 -13.03 -19.85 24.05
C LYS A 186 -12.38 -20.90 23.18
N ILE A 187 -11.05 -21.03 23.27
CA ILE A 187 -10.23 -21.96 22.50
C ILE A 187 -9.23 -22.67 23.42
N LYS A 188 -8.70 -23.79 22.96
CA LYS A 188 -7.61 -24.55 23.60
C LYS A 188 -6.32 -24.49 22.79
N SER A 189 -6.42 -24.17 21.52
CA SER A 189 -5.32 -23.95 20.59
C SER A 189 -5.69 -22.81 19.66
N VAL A 190 -4.69 -22.16 19.09
CA VAL A 190 -4.89 -21.16 18.05
C VAL A 190 -5.53 -21.77 16.79
N ASP A 191 -5.29 -23.05 16.54
CA ASP A 191 -5.86 -23.81 15.43
C ASP A 191 -7.40 -23.99 15.54
N ASP A 192 -7.97 -23.73 16.72
CA ASP A 192 -9.43 -23.72 16.91
C ASP A 192 -10.09 -22.49 16.26
N ILE A 193 -9.29 -21.46 15.91
CA ILE A 193 -9.80 -20.27 15.19
C ILE A 193 -9.79 -20.57 13.71
N ASP A 194 -10.86 -21.18 13.21
CA ASP A 194 -11.04 -21.59 11.82
C ASP A 194 -12.25 -20.95 11.12
N ASN A 195 -12.97 -20.06 11.83
CA ASN A 195 -14.14 -19.35 11.32
C ASN A 195 -14.36 -18.03 12.09
N PHE A 196 -15.25 -17.19 11.55
CA PHE A 196 -15.58 -15.88 12.13
C PHE A 196 -16.18 -15.97 13.53
N ASP A 197 -17.07 -16.91 13.76
CA ASP A 197 -17.75 -17.02 15.08
C ASP A 197 -16.75 -17.33 16.19
N THR A 198 -15.78 -18.21 15.93
CA THR A 198 -14.71 -18.51 16.87
C THR A 198 -13.76 -17.33 17.02
N LEU A 199 -13.34 -16.69 15.92
CA LEU A 199 -12.51 -15.48 15.96
C LEU A 199 -13.19 -14.39 16.81
N LYS A 200 -14.48 -14.15 16.55
CA LYS A 200 -15.27 -13.16 17.29
C LYS A 200 -15.37 -13.50 18.78
N ALA A 201 -15.66 -14.76 19.10
CA ALA A 201 -15.76 -15.18 20.50
C ALA A 201 -14.43 -15.00 21.26
N VAL A 202 -13.31 -15.26 20.60
CA VAL A 202 -11.96 -15.06 21.16
C VAL A 202 -11.66 -13.57 21.33
N ALA A 203 -11.93 -12.76 20.33
CA ALA A 203 -11.67 -11.32 20.36
C ALA A 203 -12.52 -10.62 21.42
N ASP A 204 -13.83 -10.88 21.46
CA ASP A 204 -14.75 -10.36 22.49
C ASP A 204 -14.29 -10.74 23.92
N ASP A 205 -13.83 -11.99 24.11
CA ASP A 205 -13.38 -12.46 25.43
C ASP A 205 -12.02 -11.86 25.84
N ILE A 206 -11.09 -11.70 24.89
CA ILE A 206 -9.83 -10.97 25.13
C ILE A 206 -10.13 -9.52 25.50
N GLN A 207 -11.03 -8.85 24.76
CA GLN A 207 -11.43 -7.47 25.04
C GLN A 207 -12.05 -7.34 26.44
N ALA A 208 -12.91 -8.29 26.84
CA ALA A 208 -13.52 -8.32 28.18
C ALA A 208 -12.48 -8.57 29.29
N LYS A 209 -11.43 -9.32 29.01
CA LYS A 209 -10.36 -9.69 29.94
C LYS A 209 -9.10 -8.83 29.80
N LYS A 210 -9.16 -7.70 29.07
CA LYS A 210 -7.99 -6.91 28.73
C LYS A 210 -7.13 -6.51 29.92
N ASP A 211 -7.72 -6.13 31.03
CA ASP A 211 -7.01 -5.76 32.26
C ASP A 211 -6.28 -6.96 32.87
N GLN A 212 -6.93 -8.14 32.91
CA GLN A 212 -6.32 -9.40 33.37
C GLN A 212 -5.15 -9.83 32.47
N LEU A 213 -5.29 -9.64 31.17
CA LEU A 213 -4.29 -10.00 30.17
C LEU A 213 -3.17 -8.96 30.07
N GLY A 214 -3.41 -7.73 30.52
CA GLY A 214 -2.48 -6.61 30.40
C GLY A 214 -2.39 -6.07 28.97
N VAL A 215 -3.47 -6.17 28.20
CA VAL A 215 -3.60 -5.62 26.85
C VAL A 215 -4.54 -4.40 26.84
N LYS A 216 -4.50 -3.62 25.76
CA LYS A 216 -5.43 -2.50 25.54
C LYS A 216 -6.65 -2.92 24.72
N GLY A 217 -6.49 -3.92 23.86
CA GLY A 217 -7.54 -4.45 23.02
C GLY A 217 -7.18 -5.80 22.42
N ALA A 218 -8.15 -6.45 21.78
CA ALA A 218 -7.89 -7.68 21.04
C ALA A 218 -7.13 -7.37 19.74
N PHE A 219 -7.53 -6.32 19.02
CA PHE A 219 -6.88 -5.88 17.77
C PHE A 219 -6.11 -4.58 17.96
N THR A 220 -5.04 -4.42 17.20
CA THR A 220 -4.37 -3.12 17.06
C THR A 220 -5.32 -2.08 16.45
N SER A 221 -4.99 -0.81 16.63
CA SER A 221 -5.74 0.32 16.06
C SER A 221 -5.54 0.52 14.56
N ALA A 222 -5.14 -0.50 13.81
CA ALA A 222 -4.84 -0.42 12.38
C ALA A 222 -5.83 0.51 11.66
N GLY A 223 -5.36 1.71 11.34
CA GLY A 223 -6.17 2.88 11.31
C GLY A 223 -6.84 3.17 9.98
N PHE A 224 -7.66 4.21 10.04
CA PHE A 224 -8.28 4.86 8.89
C PHE A 224 -7.44 6.03 8.38
N ASP A 225 -6.24 6.23 8.90
CA ASP A 225 -5.26 7.14 8.33
C ASP A 225 -4.80 6.66 6.95
N SER A 226 -4.49 7.59 6.05
CA SER A 226 -4.11 7.30 4.66
C SER A 226 -2.88 6.40 4.51
N SER A 227 -2.03 6.29 5.55
CA SER A 227 -0.89 5.37 5.56
C SER A 227 -1.28 3.91 5.81
N SER A 228 -2.50 3.64 6.30
CA SER A 228 -2.91 2.32 6.75
C SER A 228 -4.34 1.89 6.39
N ASP A 229 -5.18 2.78 5.86
CA ASP A 229 -6.58 2.53 5.52
C ASP A 229 -6.77 1.44 4.44
N TRP A 230 -5.74 1.15 3.65
CA TRP A 230 -5.72 0.06 2.67
C TRP A 230 -5.98 -1.31 3.30
N ARG A 231 -5.73 -1.47 4.62
CA ARG A 231 -6.07 -2.69 5.37
C ARG A 231 -7.56 -2.98 5.33
N PHE A 232 -8.37 -1.94 5.41
CA PHE A 232 -9.84 -2.04 5.39
C PHE A 232 -10.39 -2.00 3.97
N LYS A 233 -10.01 -0.99 3.18
CA LYS A 233 -10.58 -0.74 1.85
C LYS A 233 -10.06 -1.68 0.76
N THR A 234 -8.96 -2.40 1.01
CA THR A 234 -8.38 -3.34 0.05
C THR A 234 -8.34 -4.76 0.63
N HIS A 235 -7.48 -5.02 1.61
CA HIS A 235 -7.25 -6.38 2.10
C HIS A 235 -8.51 -6.99 2.72
N LEU A 236 -9.20 -6.24 3.57
CA LEU A 236 -10.43 -6.73 4.18
C LEU A 236 -11.56 -6.83 3.14
N ALA A 237 -11.67 -5.86 2.21
CA ALA A 237 -12.66 -5.87 1.15
C ALA A 237 -12.42 -6.96 0.09
N ASN A 238 -11.19 -7.45 -0.07
CA ASN A 238 -10.90 -8.56 -0.98
C ASN A 238 -11.61 -9.85 -0.59
N LEU A 239 -11.87 -10.11 0.69
CA LEU A 239 -12.48 -11.38 1.12
C LEU A 239 -13.94 -11.51 0.65
N PRO A 240 -14.85 -10.55 0.89
CA PRO A 240 -16.20 -10.62 0.36
C PRO A 240 -16.23 -10.70 -1.17
N LEU A 241 -15.31 -9.99 -1.87
CA LEU A 241 -15.20 -10.08 -3.32
C LEU A 241 -14.70 -11.44 -3.78
N TYR A 242 -13.73 -12.04 -3.09
CA TYR A 242 -13.25 -13.38 -3.38
C TYR A 242 -14.39 -14.42 -3.33
N TYR A 243 -15.22 -14.38 -2.29
CA TYR A 243 -16.34 -15.30 -2.15
C TYR A 243 -17.41 -15.06 -3.21
N GLU A 244 -17.76 -13.80 -3.48
CA GLU A 244 -18.70 -13.45 -4.55
C GLU A 244 -18.22 -13.95 -5.91
N PHE A 245 -16.96 -13.68 -6.25
CA PHE A 245 -16.39 -14.08 -7.54
C PHE A 245 -16.25 -15.58 -7.68
N LYS A 246 -15.94 -16.27 -6.58
CA LYS A 246 -15.90 -17.73 -6.55
C LYS A 246 -17.28 -18.35 -6.78
N ASP A 247 -18.31 -17.88 -6.11
CA ASP A 247 -19.67 -18.37 -6.24
C ASP A 247 -20.26 -18.08 -7.62
N ASP A 248 -19.94 -16.92 -8.18
CA ASP A 248 -20.38 -16.51 -9.52
C ASP A 248 -19.50 -17.06 -10.65
N ASN A 249 -18.44 -17.83 -10.36
CA ASN A 249 -17.45 -18.33 -11.31
C ASN A 249 -16.84 -17.21 -12.18
N VAL A 250 -16.55 -16.05 -11.58
CA VAL A 250 -15.96 -14.92 -12.27
C VAL A 250 -14.50 -15.22 -12.62
N THR A 251 -14.17 -15.18 -13.91
CA THR A 251 -12.82 -15.44 -14.43
C THR A 251 -12.16 -14.23 -15.09
N LYS A 252 -12.90 -13.13 -15.19
CA LYS A 252 -12.45 -11.85 -15.75
C LYS A 252 -13.03 -10.72 -14.93
N GLN A 253 -12.46 -9.53 -15.05
CA GLN A 253 -13.01 -8.34 -14.38
C GLN A 253 -14.48 -8.16 -14.74
N PRO A 254 -15.41 -8.19 -13.77
CA PRO A 254 -16.83 -7.98 -14.02
C PRO A 254 -17.13 -6.48 -14.22
N GLU A 255 -18.19 -6.16 -14.95
CA GLU A 255 -18.66 -4.78 -15.13
C GLU A 255 -19.23 -4.21 -13.82
N THR A 256 -19.77 -5.05 -12.94
CA THR A 256 -20.40 -4.66 -11.67
C THR A 256 -20.10 -5.66 -10.58
N ILE A 257 -20.08 -5.18 -9.36
CA ILE A 257 -20.00 -5.97 -8.12
C ILE A 257 -21.41 -6.01 -7.51
N LYS A 258 -21.88 -7.21 -7.14
CA LYS A 258 -23.21 -7.41 -6.56
C LYS A 258 -23.27 -7.01 -5.09
N GLY A 259 -22.15 -7.19 -4.38
CA GLY A 259 -22.07 -6.96 -2.94
C GLY A 259 -22.75 -8.07 -2.13
N THR A 260 -22.70 -9.31 -2.61
CA THR A 260 -23.35 -10.47 -2.00
C THR A 260 -22.91 -10.67 -0.56
N TYR A 261 -21.63 -10.46 -0.25
CA TYR A 261 -21.01 -10.67 1.05
C TYR A 261 -20.75 -9.34 1.83
N LEU A 262 -21.53 -8.28 1.56
CA LEU A 262 -21.45 -7.04 2.34
C LEU A 262 -21.83 -7.22 3.84
N PRO A 263 -22.79 -8.08 4.24
CA PRO A 263 -23.05 -8.35 5.65
C PRO A 263 -21.83 -8.96 6.36
N GLU A 264 -21.12 -9.89 5.72
CA GLU A 264 -19.93 -10.54 6.24
C GLU A 264 -18.76 -9.55 6.34
N TYR A 265 -18.58 -8.68 5.33
CA TYR A 265 -17.63 -7.57 5.41
C TYR A 265 -17.93 -6.65 6.59
N LYS A 266 -19.20 -6.33 6.81
CA LYS A 266 -19.63 -5.52 7.95
C LYS A 266 -19.30 -6.20 9.29
N ASN A 267 -19.50 -7.50 9.41
CA ASN A 267 -19.26 -8.24 10.64
C ASN A 267 -17.80 -8.13 11.10
N ILE A 268 -16.85 -8.38 10.22
CA ILE A 268 -15.42 -8.29 10.57
C ILE A 268 -14.97 -6.84 10.77
N PHE A 269 -15.53 -5.91 9.98
CA PHE A 269 -15.25 -4.49 10.13
C PHE A 269 -15.71 -3.99 11.52
N ASP A 270 -16.94 -4.30 11.92
CA ASP A 270 -17.48 -3.95 13.23
C ASP A 270 -16.67 -4.58 14.36
N LEU A 271 -16.23 -5.83 14.21
CA LEU A 271 -15.40 -6.52 15.19
C LEU A 271 -14.09 -5.78 15.44
N TYR A 272 -13.41 -5.35 14.37
CA TYR A 272 -12.18 -4.59 14.49
C TYR A 272 -12.40 -3.23 15.16
N LEU A 273 -13.52 -2.55 14.87
CA LEU A 273 -13.86 -1.29 15.52
C LEU A 273 -14.11 -1.46 17.02
N LYS A 274 -14.86 -2.50 17.37
CA LYS A 274 -15.31 -2.74 18.74
C LYS A 274 -14.18 -3.17 19.66
N ASP A 275 -13.32 -4.08 19.19
CA ASP A 275 -12.33 -4.77 20.01
C ASP A 275 -10.90 -4.25 19.76
N SER A 276 -10.80 -3.01 19.30
CA SER A 276 -9.55 -2.30 19.07
C SER A 276 -8.90 -1.81 20.37
N THR A 277 -7.59 -1.59 20.35
CA THR A 277 -6.83 -0.86 21.38
C THR A 277 -7.27 0.59 21.54
N THR A 278 -7.98 1.14 20.56
CA THR A 278 -8.37 2.55 20.47
C THR A 278 -9.86 2.67 20.20
N GLU A 279 -10.51 3.62 20.83
CA GLU A 279 -11.93 3.93 20.61
C GLU A 279 -12.21 4.26 19.13
N PRO A 280 -13.35 3.81 18.56
CA PRO A 280 -13.68 3.98 17.15
C PRO A 280 -13.58 5.43 16.65
N THR A 281 -13.91 6.41 17.48
CA THR A 281 -13.87 7.84 17.15
C THR A 281 -12.46 8.39 16.97
N GLN A 282 -11.45 7.66 17.41
CA GLN A 282 -10.03 8.06 17.31
C GLN A 282 -9.26 7.31 16.22
N LEU A 283 -9.85 6.27 15.63
CA LEU A 283 -9.16 5.41 14.65
C LEU A 283 -8.70 6.17 13.40
N SER A 284 -9.39 7.25 13.01
CA SER A 284 -9.00 8.09 11.86
C SER A 284 -7.65 8.82 12.03
N SER A 285 -7.17 8.96 13.27
CA SER A 285 -5.87 9.56 13.58
C SER A 285 -4.77 8.53 13.82
N LYS A 286 -5.10 7.25 13.81
CA LYS A 286 -4.16 6.16 14.05
C LYS A 286 -3.47 5.72 12.76
N THR A 287 -2.15 5.66 12.82
CA THR A 287 -1.27 5.34 11.69
C THR A 287 -0.87 3.86 11.67
N GLY A 288 -0.22 3.44 10.60
CA GLY A 288 0.42 2.13 10.53
C GLY A 288 1.49 1.92 11.59
N ASP A 289 2.24 2.98 11.92
CA ASP A 289 3.30 2.96 12.94
C ASP A 289 2.71 2.79 14.35
N ASP A 290 1.56 3.43 14.64
CA ASP A 290 0.85 3.22 15.90
C ASP A 290 0.48 1.75 16.08
N SER A 291 -0.10 1.12 15.03
CA SER A 291 -0.48 -0.29 15.06
C SER A 291 0.70 -1.24 15.25
N THR A 292 1.81 -0.96 14.58
CA THR A 292 3.06 -1.71 14.72
C THR A 292 3.59 -1.62 16.14
N SER A 293 3.58 -0.42 16.72
CA SER A 293 4.02 -0.15 18.08
C SER A 293 3.15 -0.86 19.12
N GLU A 294 1.82 -0.75 19.00
CA GLU A 294 0.85 -1.41 19.88
C GLU A 294 1.07 -2.94 19.89
N PHE A 295 1.23 -3.55 18.72
CA PHE A 295 1.47 -4.98 18.63
C PHE A 295 2.83 -5.38 19.23
N SER A 296 3.88 -4.65 18.90
CA SER A 296 5.25 -4.94 19.37
C SER A 296 5.40 -4.76 20.88
N LEU A 297 4.63 -3.85 21.48
CA LEU A 297 4.59 -3.63 22.93
C LEU A 297 3.69 -4.65 23.65
N GLY A 298 3.01 -5.55 22.93
CA GLY A 298 2.09 -6.52 23.51
C GLY A 298 0.77 -5.91 23.99
N GLU A 299 0.36 -4.79 23.42
CA GLU A 299 -0.88 -4.10 23.77
C GLU A 299 -2.13 -4.68 23.07
N ALA A 300 -1.90 -5.51 22.04
CA ALA A 300 -2.94 -6.23 21.30
C ALA A 300 -2.53 -7.68 21.00
N ALA A 301 -3.52 -8.58 20.95
CA ALA A 301 -3.30 -9.97 20.59
C ALA A 301 -3.18 -10.19 19.08
N PHE A 302 -3.93 -9.39 18.29
CA PHE A 302 -4.03 -9.52 16.83
C PHE A 302 -3.65 -8.23 16.11
N TYR A 303 -2.94 -8.39 14.99
CA TYR A 303 -2.53 -7.32 14.09
C TYR A 303 -2.85 -7.69 12.64
N GLN A 304 -3.87 -7.08 12.04
CA GLN A 304 -4.18 -7.32 10.63
C GLN A 304 -3.15 -6.65 9.76
N ASN A 305 -2.26 -7.47 9.19
CA ASN A 305 -1.17 -7.04 8.32
C ASN A 305 -0.65 -8.22 7.50
N GLY A 306 0.48 -8.05 6.80
CA GLY A 306 1.10 -9.09 5.98
C GLY A 306 2.56 -9.33 6.30
N THR A 307 3.16 -10.21 5.50
CA THR A 307 4.56 -10.63 5.67
C THR A 307 5.57 -9.49 5.61
N TRP A 308 5.24 -8.40 4.92
CA TRP A 308 6.06 -7.17 4.88
C TRP A 308 6.23 -6.50 6.24
N ALA A 309 5.27 -6.66 7.16
CA ALA A 309 5.34 -6.08 8.49
C ALA A 309 6.47 -6.67 9.36
N TRP A 310 7.00 -7.84 8.96
CA TRP A 310 8.03 -8.53 9.74
C TRP A 310 9.28 -7.67 9.96
N THR A 311 9.73 -6.93 8.95
CA THR A 311 10.91 -6.06 9.06
C THR A 311 10.76 -5.05 10.20
N ASP A 312 9.58 -4.41 10.33
CA ASP A 312 9.35 -3.41 11.37
C ASP A 312 9.12 -4.05 12.74
N LEU A 313 8.42 -5.19 12.80
CA LEU A 313 8.28 -5.98 14.02
C LEU A 313 9.63 -6.45 14.55
N GLN A 314 10.53 -6.90 13.67
CA GLN A 314 11.89 -7.31 14.04
C GLN A 314 12.73 -6.12 14.54
N LYS A 315 12.65 -4.96 13.88
CA LYS A 315 13.31 -3.72 14.35
C LYS A 315 12.79 -3.29 15.72
N ALA A 316 11.51 -3.52 16.00
CA ALA A 316 10.91 -3.28 17.32
C ALA A 316 11.26 -4.34 18.37
N GLY A 317 12.09 -5.34 18.03
CA GLY A 317 12.61 -6.34 18.96
C GLY A 317 11.78 -7.62 19.07
N MET A 318 10.76 -7.81 18.25
CA MET A 318 10.00 -9.06 18.24
C MET A 318 10.82 -10.21 17.64
N LYS A 319 10.56 -11.41 18.14
CA LYS A 319 11.21 -12.64 17.67
C LYS A 319 10.25 -13.43 16.79
N ALA A 320 10.80 -14.12 15.77
CA ALA A 320 9.99 -14.90 14.84
C ALA A 320 9.17 -16.01 15.52
N GLU A 321 9.73 -16.62 16.58
CA GLU A 321 9.02 -17.62 17.38
C GLU A 321 7.84 -17.08 18.16
N SER A 322 7.78 -15.76 18.44
CA SER A 322 6.70 -15.11 19.21
C SER A 322 5.49 -14.74 18.37
N VAL A 323 5.55 -14.86 17.05
CA VAL A 323 4.45 -14.48 16.14
C VAL A 323 3.98 -15.65 15.29
N GLY A 324 2.72 -15.60 14.91
CA GLY A 324 2.13 -16.49 13.91
C GLY A 324 1.13 -15.70 13.08
N MET A 325 0.50 -16.34 12.08
CA MET A 325 -0.51 -15.72 11.25
C MET A 325 -1.64 -16.70 10.99
N ILE A 326 -2.87 -16.21 11.08
CA ILE A 326 -4.09 -16.94 10.72
C ILE A 326 -4.84 -16.19 9.61
N PRO A 327 -5.72 -16.86 8.85
CA PRO A 327 -6.59 -16.21 7.88
C PRO A 327 -7.50 -15.16 8.52
N ILE A 328 -7.99 -14.22 7.71
CA ILE A 328 -9.08 -13.32 8.10
C ILE A 328 -10.40 -14.05 7.79
N TYR A 329 -11.19 -14.32 8.80
CA TYR A 329 -12.51 -14.93 8.67
C TYR A 329 -13.60 -13.87 8.72
N ILE A 330 -14.64 -14.00 7.89
CA ILE A 330 -15.71 -13.00 7.76
C ILE A 330 -17.11 -13.56 7.98
N GLY A 331 -17.24 -14.87 8.17
CA GLY A 331 -18.52 -15.58 8.30
C GLY A 331 -19.04 -16.14 6.96
N ALA A 332 -18.20 -16.20 5.94
CA ALA A 332 -18.58 -16.79 4.66
C ALA A 332 -18.63 -18.30 4.74
N LYS A 333 -19.63 -18.91 4.07
CA LYS A 333 -19.80 -20.36 4.06
C LYS A 333 -18.55 -21.05 3.47
N GLY A 334 -18.00 -21.98 4.23
CA GLY A 334 -16.84 -22.77 3.81
C GLY A 334 -15.49 -22.13 4.14
N GLU A 335 -15.48 -21.04 4.91
CA GLU A 335 -14.25 -20.35 5.31
C GLU A 335 -13.35 -21.17 6.23
N GLU A 336 -13.85 -22.21 6.87
CA GLU A 336 -13.05 -23.18 7.64
C GLU A 336 -11.98 -23.90 6.78
N LYS A 337 -12.09 -23.82 5.46
CA LYS A 337 -11.12 -24.36 4.49
C LYS A 337 -10.25 -23.26 3.88
N GLN A 338 -10.44 -22.02 4.29
CA GLN A 338 -9.70 -20.87 3.75
C GLN A 338 -8.26 -20.90 4.25
N GLY A 339 -7.33 -20.71 3.32
CA GLY A 339 -5.93 -20.42 3.64
C GLY A 339 -5.68 -18.93 3.82
N LEU A 340 -4.43 -18.58 4.09
CA LEU A 340 -3.97 -17.20 4.08
C LEU A 340 -4.08 -16.61 2.66
N ALA A 341 -4.46 -15.34 2.59
CA ALA A 341 -4.49 -14.61 1.33
C ALA A 341 -3.06 -14.36 0.84
N THR A 342 -2.72 -14.98 -0.29
CA THR A 342 -1.36 -14.96 -0.84
C THR A 342 -1.37 -14.56 -2.30
N GLY A 343 -0.47 -13.67 -2.69
CA GLY A 343 -0.34 -13.22 -4.07
C GLY A 343 0.77 -12.20 -4.26
N SER A 344 0.87 -11.64 -5.47
CA SER A 344 1.72 -10.51 -5.76
C SER A 344 0.86 -9.29 -6.04
N GLU A 345 1.23 -8.18 -5.45
CA GLU A 345 0.56 -6.89 -5.63
C GLU A 345 1.45 -5.93 -6.42
N ASN A 346 2.76 -6.00 -6.18
CA ASN A 346 3.73 -5.10 -6.79
C ASN A 346 4.54 -5.82 -7.86
N TYR A 347 4.62 -5.20 -9.02
CA TYR A 347 5.31 -5.73 -10.20
C TYR A 347 6.35 -4.74 -10.67
N TRP A 348 7.56 -5.22 -10.95
CA TRP A 348 8.57 -4.45 -11.70
C TRP A 348 8.18 -4.32 -13.15
N CYS A 349 8.31 -3.09 -13.64
CA CYS A 349 8.12 -2.72 -15.05
C CYS A 349 9.29 -1.89 -15.53
#